data_155b93bf0da9b389f05978d1536cbb63
#
_entry.id   155b93bf0da9b389f05978d1536cbb63
#
_cell.length_a   1.000
_cell.length_b   1.000
_cell.length_c   1.000
_cell.angle_alpha   90.00
_cell.angle_beta   90.00
_cell.angle_gamma   90.00
#
_symmetry.space_group_name_H-M   'P 1'
#
loop_
_entity.id
_entity.type
_entity.pdbx_description
1 polymer ?
#
loop_
_entity_poly.entity_id
_entity_poly.type
_entity_poly.pdbx_seq_one_letter_code
_entity_poly.pdbx_strand_id
1 'polypeptide(L)'
;MKIINFNPFMYCTVGRRPELEKGMAGKDPILYRRMLDEIAEYVQFADENGYAGWGHPEHHLQIEGFEASNDPTLMGMYIGQHSKKLKVITCGFVSTAHNPVRTAEAISTMDNMLRGRFAVGLVRGYQSRWVETLKIKEDIYSVGPWNKNTEEDSTNRRFFAEYVDLVVQP
;
A
#
# COMPACT_ATOMS: atom_id res chain seq x y z
N MET A 1 27.30 -11.67 14.44
CA MET A 1 25.90 -11.82 14.89
C MET A 1 25.00 -11.35 13.74
N LYS A 2 24.08 -12.18 13.24
CA LYS A 2 23.09 -11.72 12.25
C LYS A 2 21.98 -10.98 12.98
N ILE A 3 21.72 -9.74 12.61
CA ILE A 3 20.59 -8.96 13.12
C ILE A 3 19.36 -9.37 12.31
N ILE A 4 18.31 -9.80 12.98
CA ILE A 4 17.02 -10.08 12.35
C ILE A 4 16.12 -8.87 12.59
N ASN A 5 15.64 -8.26 11.51
CA ASN A 5 14.71 -7.15 11.57
C ASN A 5 13.28 -7.68 11.43
N PHE A 6 12.41 -7.35 12.38
CA PHE A 6 10.98 -7.62 12.31
C PHE A 6 10.25 -6.37 11.83
N ASN A 7 9.43 -6.55 10.80
CA ASN A 7 8.57 -5.50 10.26
C ASN A 7 7.14 -6.06 10.21
N PRO A 8 6.23 -5.62 11.08
CA PRO A 8 4.82 -5.95 10.94
C PRO A 8 4.29 -5.46 9.60
N PHE A 9 3.41 -6.24 9.00
CA PHE A 9 2.65 -5.87 7.83
C PHE A 9 1.16 -6.00 8.15
N MET A 10 0.41 -4.94 7.95
CA MET A 10 -0.99 -4.91 8.31
C MET A 10 -1.88 -4.61 7.12
N TYR A 11 -2.86 -5.48 6.88
CA TYR A 11 -4.03 -5.16 6.06
C TYR A 11 -4.98 -4.28 6.87
N CYS A 12 -5.27 -3.09 6.35
CA CYS A 12 -6.15 -2.13 7.00
C CYS A 12 -7.61 -2.60 6.92
N THR A 13 -8.06 -3.41 7.89
CA THR A 13 -9.40 -3.98 7.90
C THR A 13 -10.34 -3.09 8.70
N VAL A 14 -11.38 -2.59 8.05
CA VAL A 14 -12.44 -1.77 8.63
C VAL A 14 -13.49 -2.67 9.24
N GLY A 15 -13.57 -2.70 10.55
CA GLY A 15 -14.54 -3.51 11.26
C GLY A 15 -14.02 -4.88 11.70
N ARG A 16 -14.68 -5.44 12.69
CA ARG A 16 -14.48 -6.78 13.21
C ARG A 16 -15.42 -7.75 12.50
N ARG A 17 -15.21 -9.05 12.65
CA ARG A 17 -15.99 -10.08 11.97
C ARG A 17 -17.51 -9.85 11.97
N PRO A 18 -18.18 -9.54 13.10
CA PRO A 18 -19.63 -9.32 13.10
C PRO A 18 -20.08 -8.09 12.30
N GLU A 19 -19.20 -7.09 12.15
CA GLU A 19 -19.47 -5.86 11.37
C GLU A 19 -19.25 -6.11 9.88
N LEU A 20 -18.22 -6.87 9.53
CA LEU A 20 -17.94 -7.32 8.16
C LEU A 20 -19.04 -8.23 7.62
N GLU A 21 -19.59 -9.13 8.45
CA GLU A 21 -20.70 -10.03 8.10
C GLU A 21 -22.00 -9.28 7.76
N LYS A 22 -22.18 -8.05 8.28
CA LYS A 22 -23.30 -7.17 7.90
C LYS A 22 -23.12 -6.55 6.51
N GLY A 23 -21.94 -6.62 5.95
CA GLY A 23 -21.56 -6.05 4.67
C GLY A 23 -21.32 -4.54 4.70
N MET A 24 -20.59 -4.05 3.70
CA MET A 24 -20.35 -2.63 3.47
C MET A 24 -19.63 -1.88 4.62
N ALA A 25 -18.87 -2.57 5.49
CA ALA A 25 -18.16 -1.97 6.60
C ALA A 25 -17.19 -0.85 6.15
N GLY A 26 -16.61 -0.95 4.97
CA GLY A 26 -15.73 0.06 4.39
C GLY A 26 -16.40 1.41 4.09
N LYS A 27 -17.75 1.46 4.10
CA LYS A 27 -18.52 2.69 3.95
C LYS A 27 -18.86 3.37 5.28
N ASP A 28 -18.60 2.72 6.40
CA ASP A 28 -18.92 3.25 7.73
C ASP A 28 -17.78 4.14 8.23
N PRO A 29 -17.98 5.46 8.33
CA PRO A 29 -16.93 6.37 8.76
C PRO A 29 -16.54 6.22 10.24
N ILE A 30 -17.41 5.63 11.08
CA ILE A 30 -17.11 5.37 12.49
C ILE A 30 -16.16 4.19 12.58
N LEU A 31 -16.45 3.12 11.84
CA LEU A 31 -15.57 1.95 11.78
C LEU A 31 -14.21 2.31 11.16
N TYR A 32 -14.22 3.16 10.12
CA TYR A 32 -12.98 3.61 9.48
C TYR A 32 -12.09 4.41 10.44
N ARG A 33 -12.66 5.33 11.21
CA ARG A 33 -11.92 6.08 12.24
C ARG A 33 -11.37 5.16 13.32
N ARG A 34 -12.17 4.20 13.80
CA ARG A 34 -11.69 3.20 14.77
C ARG A 34 -10.49 2.40 14.23
N MET A 35 -10.53 2.00 12.96
CA MET A 35 -9.38 1.33 12.32
C MET A 35 -8.13 2.21 12.35
N LEU A 36 -8.26 3.50 12.06
CA LEU A 36 -7.11 4.42 12.12
C LEU A 36 -6.56 4.54 13.55
N ASP A 37 -7.43 4.67 14.55
CA ASP A 37 -7.02 4.72 15.96
C ASP A 37 -6.29 3.44 16.38
N GLU A 38 -6.80 2.27 16.01
CA GLU A 38 -6.15 0.96 16.25
C GLU A 38 -4.78 0.86 15.54
N ILE A 39 -4.66 1.36 14.30
CA ILE A 39 -3.36 1.43 13.59
C ILE A 39 -2.38 2.31 14.37
N ALA A 40 -2.81 3.47 14.86
CA ALA A 40 -1.95 4.37 15.63
C ALA A 40 -1.42 3.69 16.91
N GLU A 41 -2.28 2.99 17.64
CA GLU A 41 -1.90 2.23 18.83
C GLU A 41 -0.87 1.13 18.52
N TYR A 42 -1.10 0.35 17.47
CA TYR A 42 -0.18 -0.73 17.08
C TYR A 42 1.16 -0.20 16.58
N VAL A 43 1.14 0.90 15.83
CA VAL A 43 2.36 1.58 15.35
C VAL A 43 3.19 2.10 16.51
N GLN A 44 2.56 2.75 17.50
CA GLN A 44 3.23 3.22 18.71
C GLN A 44 3.82 2.05 19.50
N PHE A 45 3.04 0.99 19.70
CA PHE A 45 3.53 -0.23 20.35
C PHE A 45 4.76 -0.81 19.63
N ALA A 46 4.72 -0.90 18.31
CA ALA A 46 5.85 -1.43 17.54
C ALA A 46 7.09 -0.52 17.65
N ASP A 47 6.91 0.80 17.60
CA ASP A 47 8.00 1.78 17.75
C ASP A 47 8.67 1.70 19.13
N GLU A 48 7.89 1.52 20.18
CA GLU A 48 8.36 1.40 21.56
C GLU A 48 9.07 0.06 21.84
N ASN A 49 8.64 -1.00 21.16
CA ASN A 49 9.18 -2.36 21.35
C ASN A 49 10.31 -2.73 20.37
N GLY A 50 10.83 -1.76 19.62
CA GLY A 50 12.05 -1.94 18.83
C GLY A 50 11.87 -2.72 17.52
N TYR A 51 10.65 -2.72 16.96
CA TYR A 51 10.46 -3.20 15.59
C TYR A 51 11.21 -2.29 14.60
N ALA A 52 11.63 -2.84 13.48
CA ALA A 52 12.45 -2.10 12.50
C ALA A 52 11.61 -1.22 11.57
N GLY A 53 10.40 -1.61 11.26
CA GLY A 53 9.50 -0.85 10.38
C GLY A 53 8.07 -1.34 10.47
N TRP A 54 7.18 -0.68 9.72
CA TRP A 54 5.77 -1.02 9.59
C TRP A 54 5.35 -0.98 8.13
N GLY A 55 4.81 -2.08 7.62
CA GLY A 55 4.34 -2.23 6.25
C GLY A 55 2.83 -2.06 6.11
N HIS A 56 2.40 -1.42 5.02
CA HIS A 56 1.00 -1.31 4.63
C HIS A 56 0.84 -1.44 3.11
N PRO A 57 -0.27 -2.02 2.63
CA PRO A 57 -0.55 -2.19 1.22
C PRO A 57 -1.24 -0.99 0.58
N GLU A 58 -1.47 -1.08 -0.73
CA GLU A 58 -2.43 -0.27 -1.47
C GLU A 58 -3.49 -1.17 -2.09
N HIS A 59 -4.74 -0.96 -1.69
CA HIS A 59 -5.91 -1.64 -2.25
C HIS A 59 -7.09 -0.67 -2.38
N HIS A 60 -7.82 -0.77 -3.48
CA HIS A 60 -8.89 0.16 -3.81
C HIS A 60 -10.26 -0.51 -3.84
N LEU A 61 -11.31 0.32 -3.67
CA LEU A 61 -12.71 -0.06 -3.83
C LEU A 61 -13.16 -1.20 -2.89
N GLN A 62 -12.52 -1.33 -1.74
CA GLN A 62 -12.77 -2.37 -0.74
C GLN A 62 -13.94 -1.95 0.18
N ILE A 63 -15.12 -1.80 -0.41
CA ILE A 63 -16.33 -1.35 0.31
C ILE A 63 -16.81 -2.33 1.37
N GLU A 64 -16.40 -3.58 1.26
CA GLU A 64 -16.67 -4.63 2.26
C GLU A 64 -15.94 -4.36 3.57
N GLY A 65 -14.84 -3.62 3.53
CA GLY A 65 -14.04 -3.28 4.68
C GLY A 65 -12.76 -4.09 4.85
N PHE A 66 -12.43 -4.98 3.94
CA PHE A 66 -11.13 -5.64 3.91
C PHE A 66 -10.12 -4.79 3.14
N GLU A 67 -8.87 -4.75 3.63
CA GLU A 67 -7.75 -4.12 2.91
C GLU A 67 -8.02 -2.66 2.51
N ALA A 68 -8.65 -1.88 3.41
CA ALA A 68 -9.11 -0.52 3.13
C ALA A 68 -7.99 0.53 3.21
N SER A 69 -6.92 0.35 2.44
CA SER A 69 -5.78 1.28 2.33
C SER A 69 -5.63 1.72 0.88
N ASN A 70 -6.34 2.76 0.50
CA ASN A 70 -6.46 3.22 -0.89
C ASN A 70 -5.47 4.31 -1.29
N ASP A 71 -4.72 4.86 -0.35
CA ASP A 71 -3.69 5.85 -0.63
C ASP A 71 -2.44 5.55 0.20
N PRO A 72 -1.38 5.01 -0.44
CA PRO A 72 -0.17 4.63 0.28
C PRO A 72 0.60 5.83 0.84
N THR A 73 0.44 7.03 0.26
CA THR A 73 1.11 8.24 0.77
C THR A 73 0.43 8.75 2.03
N LEU A 74 -0.88 8.88 2.01
CA LEU A 74 -1.64 9.36 3.17
C LEU A 74 -1.55 8.38 4.34
N MET A 75 -1.70 7.08 4.08
CA MET A 75 -1.57 6.04 5.10
C MET A 75 -0.13 5.99 5.65
N GLY A 76 0.87 6.07 4.78
CA GLY A 76 2.27 6.10 5.19
C GLY A 76 2.61 7.32 6.04
N MET A 77 2.10 8.49 5.70
CA MET A 77 2.26 9.69 6.53
C MET A 77 1.54 9.58 7.87
N TYR A 78 0.34 8.98 7.90
CA TYR A 78 -0.37 8.72 9.13
C TYR A 78 0.44 7.81 10.07
N ILE A 79 0.97 6.69 9.56
CA ILE A 79 1.86 5.79 10.30
C ILE A 79 3.11 6.53 10.78
N GLY A 80 3.71 7.33 9.90
CA GLY A 80 4.94 8.07 10.20
C GLY A 80 4.79 9.12 11.30
N GLN A 81 3.61 9.72 11.43
CA GLN A 81 3.28 10.67 12.51
C GLN A 81 3.13 9.98 13.87
N HIS A 82 2.72 8.72 13.90
CA HIS A 82 2.55 7.94 15.13
C HIS A 82 3.79 7.13 15.51
N SER A 83 4.91 7.29 14.78
CA SER A 83 6.18 6.64 15.08
C SER A 83 7.36 7.62 15.03
N LYS A 84 8.42 7.31 15.77
CA LYS A 84 9.66 8.12 15.81
C LYS A 84 10.85 7.42 15.16
N LYS A 85 10.87 6.09 15.20
CA LYS A 85 12.02 5.26 14.79
C LYS A 85 11.70 4.29 13.66
N LEU A 86 10.45 3.79 13.58
CA LEU A 86 10.04 2.83 12.56
C LEU A 86 10.28 3.35 11.15
N LYS A 87 10.78 2.50 10.28
CA LYS A 87 10.64 2.72 8.85
C LYS A 87 9.19 2.51 8.43
N VAL A 88 8.67 3.45 7.67
CA VAL A 88 7.37 3.34 7.02
C VAL A 88 7.56 2.67 5.68
N ILE A 89 6.89 1.55 5.45
CA ILE A 89 7.12 0.69 4.29
C ILE A 89 5.83 0.58 3.48
N THR A 90 5.78 1.17 2.29
CA THR A 90 4.67 0.88 1.37
C THR A 90 4.92 -0.45 0.67
N CYS A 91 3.93 -1.36 0.68
CA CYS A 91 4.05 -2.68 0.09
C CYS A 91 2.88 -2.96 -0.89
N GLY A 92 2.73 -2.16 -1.90
CA GLY A 92 3.50 -1.00 -2.41
C GLY A 92 2.60 -0.15 -3.29
N PHE A 93 3.20 0.82 -3.98
CA PHE A 93 2.48 1.56 -5.01
C PHE A 93 2.08 0.66 -6.17
N VAL A 94 0.81 0.68 -6.53
CA VAL A 94 0.27 -0.09 -7.66
C VAL A 94 0.56 0.64 -8.96
N SER A 95 1.55 0.18 -9.70
CA SER A 95 2.05 0.86 -10.91
C SER A 95 0.95 1.17 -11.93
N THR A 96 -0.07 0.32 -12.03
CA THR A 96 -1.17 0.51 -12.99
C THR A 96 -2.11 1.66 -12.62
N ALA A 97 -2.13 2.09 -11.36
CA ALA A 97 -3.02 3.14 -10.84
C ALA A 97 -2.35 4.53 -10.73
N HIS A 98 -1.02 4.61 -10.90
CA HIS A 98 -0.28 5.83 -10.65
C HIS A 98 0.58 6.27 -11.84
N ASN A 99 0.63 7.58 -12.07
CA ASN A 99 1.62 8.15 -12.97
C ASN A 99 3.03 8.04 -12.35
N PRO A 100 4.04 7.52 -13.06
CA PRO A 100 5.38 7.26 -12.49
C PRO A 100 6.08 8.52 -11.98
N VAL A 101 5.94 9.66 -12.68
CA VAL A 101 6.53 10.93 -12.26
C VAL A 101 5.90 11.40 -10.94
N ARG A 102 4.57 11.33 -10.84
CA ARG A 102 3.86 11.68 -9.59
C ARG A 102 4.23 10.76 -8.44
N THR A 103 4.47 9.47 -8.73
CA THR A 103 4.94 8.52 -7.72
C THR A 103 6.35 8.88 -7.24
N ALA A 104 7.27 9.23 -8.14
CA ALA A 104 8.61 9.66 -7.77
C ALA A 104 8.59 10.93 -6.89
N GLU A 105 7.77 11.93 -7.26
CA GLU A 105 7.55 13.13 -6.44
C GLU A 105 7.01 12.80 -5.04
N ALA A 106 6.02 11.91 -4.96
CA ALA A 106 5.43 11.49 -3.70
C ALA A 106 6.45 10.75 -2.82
N ILE A 107 7.23 9.83 -3.39
CA ILE A 107 8.30 9.10 -2.70
C ILE A 107 9.33 10.08 -2.12
N SER A 108 9.82 11.01 -2.95
CA SER A 108 10.79 12.02 -2.53
C SER A 108 10.24 12.90 -1.40
N THR A 109 9.00 13.36 -1.54
CA THR A 109 8.34 14.19 -0.52
C THR A 109 8.18 13.42 0.80
N MET A 110 7.67 12.19 0.75
CA MET A 110 7.50 11.35 1.93
C MET A 110 8.83 11.07 2.63
N ASP A 111 9.88 10.73 1.89
CA ASP A 111 11.18 10.43 2.48
C ASP A 111 11.76 11.64 3.22
N ASN A 112 11.65 12.84 2.62
CA ASN A 112 12.04 14.09 3.27
C ASN A 112 11.20 14.37 4.54
N MET A 113 9.87 14.24 4.48
CA MET A 113 8.98 14.46 5.63
C MET A 113 9.25 13.44 6.75
N LEU A 114 9.56 12.20 6.39
CA LEU A 114 9.87 11.11 7.31
C LEU A 114 11.36 11.05 7.70
N ARG A 115 12.18 11.99 7.20
CA ARG A 115 13.60 12.12 7.52
C ARG A 115 14.42 10.84 7.23
N GLY A 116 14.21 10.26 6.05
CA GLY A 116 14.91 9.04 5.61
C GLY A 116 14.36 7.74 6.22
N ARG A 117 13.18 7.78 6.82
CA ARG A 117 12.51 6.59 7.38
C ARG A 117 11.52 5.93 6.41
N PHE A 118 11.56 6.27 5.15
CA PHE A 118 10.67 5.70 4.15
C PHE A 118 11.34 4.53 3.41
N ALA A 119 10.56 3.52 3.12
CA ALA A 119 10.93 2.42 2.22
C ALA A 119 9.77 2.14 1.27
N VAL A 120 10.07 2.00 0.00
CA VAL A 120 9.05 1.85 -1.04
C VAL A 120 9.07 0.46 -1.67
N GLY A 121 7.90 -0.13 -1.82
CA GLY A 121 7.64 -1.23 -2.72
C GLY A 121 6.84 -0.76 -3.93
N LEU A 122 7.14 -1.28 -5.10
CA LEU A 122 6.38 -1.08 -6.32
C LEU A 122 5.76 -2.41 -6.72
N VAL A 123 4.48 -2.42 -7.09
CA VAL A 123 3.74 -3.64 -7.41
C VAL A 123 2.93 -3.46 -8.69
N ARG A 124 2.67 -4.57 -9.39
CA ARG A 124 1.92 -4.54 -10.65
C ARG A 124 0.41 -4.35 -10.48
N GLY A 125 -0.13 -4.75 -9.34
CA GLY A 125 -1.57 -4.93 -9.19
C GLY A 125 -2.07 -6.24 -9.81
N TYR A 126 -3.15 -6.80 -9.23
CA TYR A 126 -3.68 -8.10 -9.66
C TYR A 126 -5.21 -8.20 -9.60
N GLN A 127 -5.88 -7.36 -8.83
CA GLN A 127 -7.34 -7.41 -8.72
C GLN A 127 -7.98 -6.60 -9.84
N SER A 128 -8.87 -7.23 -10.61
CA SER A 128 -9.59 -6.59 -11.71
C SER A 128 -10.41 -5.39 -11.25
N ARG A 129 -11.03 -5.48 -10.06
CA ARG A 129 -11.85 -4.42 -9.47
C ARG A 129 -11.19 -3.03 -9.54
N TRP A 130 -9.91 -2.94 -9.28
CA TRP A 130 -9.19 -1.67 -9.25
C TRP A 130 -8.20 -1.49 -10.40
N VAL A 131 -7.57 -2.56 -10.89
CA VAL A 131 -6.71 -2.45 -12.07
C VAL A 131 -7.51 -1.95 -13.27
N GLU A 132 -8.66 -2.57 -13.57
CA GLU A 132 -9.49 -2.17 -14.71
C GLU A 132 -10.15 -0.78 -14.54
N THR A 133 -10.36 -0.34 -13.29
CA THR A 133 -11.00 0.95 -13.00
C THR A 133 -10.01 2.10 -12.98
N LEU A 134 -8.79 1.86 -12.47
CA LEU A 134 -7.81 2.93 -12.21
C LEU A 134 -6.65 2.94 -13.20
N LYS A 135 -6.58 1.97 -14.12
CA LYS A 135 -5.47 1.84 -15.05
C LYS A 135 -5.20 3.15 -15.81
N ILE A 136 -3.93 3.54 -15.83
CA ILE A 136 -3.47 4.75 -16.54
C ILE A 136 -3.16 4.50 -18.01
N LYS A 137 -3.28 3.27 -18.50
CA LYS A 137 -3.04 2.85 -19.87
C LYS A 137 -4.04 1.78 -20.29
N GLU A 138 -4.65 1.93 -21.46
CA GLU A 138 -5.79 1.09 -21.88
C GLU A 138 -5.44 -0.40 -22.07
N ASP A 139 -4.24 -0.69 -22.53
CA ASP A 139 -3.75 -2.05 -22.81
C ASP A 139 -3.26 -2.80 -21.56
N ILE A 140 -3.46 -2.24 -20.37
CA ILE A 140 -3.17 -2.90 -19.10
C ILE A 140 -4.41 -3.61 -18.59
N TYR A 141 -4.25 -4.88 -18.20
CA TYR A 141 -5.30 -5.72 -17.67
C TYR A 141 -4.88 -6.32 -16.32
N SER A 142 -5.85 -6.75 -15.54
CA SER A 142 -5.54 -7.49 -14.32
C SER A 142 -5.00 -8.88 -14.66
N VAL A 143 -3.86 -9.22 -14.09
CA VAL A 143 -3.24 -10.53 -14.29
C VAL A 143 -3.06 -11.21 -12.93
N GLY A 144 -3.95 -12.15 -12.65
CA GLY A 144 -3.89 -12.98 -11.45
C GLY A 144 -2.83 -14.09 -11.57
N PRO A 145 -2.60 -14.83 -10.48
CA PRO A 145 -1.62 -15.93 -10.46
C PRO A 145 -1.87 -17.03 -11.49
N TRP A 146 -3.10 -17.15 -11.97
CA TRP A 146 -3.56 -18.16 -12.94
C TRP A 146 -3.32 -17.78 -14.40
N ASN A 147 -3.12 -16.49 -14.71
CA ASN A 147 -2.97 -15.95 -16.05
C ASN A 147 -1.50 -15.63 -16.38
N LYS A 148 -0.58 -16.36 -15.76
CA LYS A 148 0.86 -16.20 -16.04
C LYS A 148 1.21 -16.66 -17.46
N ASN A 149 2.14 -15.93 -18.08
CA ASN A 149 2.67 -16.21 -19.42
C ASN A 149 1.66 -15.98 -20.55
N THR A 150 0.60 -15.21 -20.33
CA THR A 150 -0.28 -14.70 -21.38
C THR A 150 0.34 -13.44 -22.02
N GLU A 151 -0.25 -12.96 -23.12
CA GLU A 151 0.15 -11.70 -23.75
C GLU A 151 -0.09 -10.51 -22.82
N GLU A 152 -1.21 -10.53 -22.10
CA GLU A 152 -1.54 -9.52 -21.07
C GLU A 152 -0.48 -9.53 -19.94
N ASP A 153 -0.07 -10.69 -19.43
CA ASP A 153 1.00 -10.76 -18.42
C ASP A 153 2.31 -10.20 -18.96
N SER A 154 2.66 -10.50 -20.21
CA SER A 154 3.86 -9.99 -20.86
C SER A 154 3.81 -8.48 -21.03
N THR A 155 2.66 -7.93 -21.41
CA THR A 155 2.42 -6.48 -21.53
C THR A 155 2.53 -5.80 -20.18
N ASN A 156 1.88 -6.33 -19.15
CA ASN A 156 1.96 -5.79 -17.78
C ASN A 156 3.38 -5.85 -17.21
N ARG A 157 4.17 -6.87 -17.54
CA ARG A 157 5.59 -6.96 -17.12
C ARG A 157 6.42 -5.87 -17.75
N ARG A 158 6.26 -5.62 -19.06
CA ARG A 158 6.97 -4.55 -19.77
C ARG A 158 6.59 -3.19 -19.20
N PHE A 159 5.30 -2.95 -19.03
CA PHE A 159 4.80 -1.73 -18.41
C PHE A 159 5.40 -1.52 -17.00
N PHE A 160 5.41 -2.57 -16.18
CA PHE A 160 5.95 -2.49 -14.82
C PHE A 160 7.46 -2.20 -14.82
N ALA A 161 8.22 -2.82 -15.73
CA ALA A 161 9.66 -2.54 -15.86
C ALA A 161 9.90 -1.08 -16.24
N GLU A 162 9.21 -0.56 -17.26
CA GLU A 162 9.27 0.85 -17.67
C GLU A 162 8.86 1.80 -16.53
N TYR A 163 7.79 1.45 -15.81
CA TYR A 163 7.33 2.23 -14.66
C TYR A 163 8.42 2.31 -13.57
N VAL A 164 9.02 1.19 -13.22
CA VAL A 164 10.10 1.15 -12.22
C VAL A 164 11.29 2.00 -12.68
N ASP A 165 11.70 1.86 -13.94
CA ASP A 165 12.79 2.65 -14.50
C ASP A 165 12.53 4.15 -14.39
N LEU A 166 11.31 4.59 -14.71
CA LEU A 166 10.92 6.01 -14.62
C LEU A 166 10.84 6.52 -13.17
N VAL A 167 10.46 5.68 -12.22
CA VAL A 167 10.38 6.07 -10.81
C VAL A 167 11.76 6.17 -10.14
N VAL A 168 12.71 5.32 -10.53
CA VAL A 168 14.02 5.23 -9.87
C VAL A 168 15.13 6.03 -10.58
N GLN A 169 14.87 6.54 -11.79
CA GLN A 169 15.83 7.41 -12.47
C GLN A 169 15.90 8.78 -11.79
N PRO A 170 17.11 9.35 -11.66
CA PRO A 170 17.30 10.67 -11.07
C PRO A 170 16.79 11.81 -11.98
#